data_336e70d6523b57ba4942767330119056
#
_entry.id   336e70d6523b57ba4942767330119056
#
_cell.length_a   1.000
_cell.length_b   1.000
_cell.length_c   1.000
_cell.angle_alpha   90.00
_cell.angle_beta   90.00
_cell.angle_gamma   90.00
#
_symmetry.space_group_name_H-M   'P 1'
#
loop_
_entity.id
_entity.type
_entity.pdbx_description
1 polymer ?
#
loop_
_entity_poly.entity_id
_entity_poly.type
_entity_poly.pdbx_seq_one_letter_code
_entity_poly.pdbx_strand_id
1 'polypeptide(L)'
;DLVVFGGAPVFNYKYQNFYERTAVTIEIAQKYNKPVIFSAIGIESYDEKSKKCQRLKSALNSECVKQITTRDGLERLEKYNENNSFKIGLVSDPAVFSATVFDNYIGQEVITKKFGIIPVKKKVIKKGKKKKIGIFVIRANGFVDNHVDFTREQAAELWLNVIETVKNRNYDYELITSGHFGDEAFLDYLIRNYNVPVEKCVFNINMPETLFSKMAKYDGVISCRLHPSIISFSMNIPAV
;
A
#
# COMPACT_ATOMS: atom_id res chain seq x y z
N ASP A 1 28.32 6.28 -1.40
CA ASP A 1 27.04 6.06 -0.74
C ASP A 1 25.95 6.84 -1.45
N LEU A 2 24.71 6.39 -1.37
CA LEU A 2 23.54 6.89 -2.10
C LEU A 2 22.36 7.01 -1.14
N VAL A 3 21.57 8.08 -1.25
CA VAL A 3 20.28 8.20 -0.56
C VAL A 3 19.18 7.75 -1.52
N VAL A 4 18.36 6.80 -1.09
CA VAL A 4 17.23 6.28 -1.87
C VAL A 4 15.92 6.54 -1.11
N PHE A 5 15.00 7.27 -1.74
CA PHE A 5 13.61 7.34 -1.29
C PHE A 5 12.81 6.27 -2.04
N GLY A 6 12.16 5.37 -1.30
CA GLY A 6 11.31 4.31 -1.87
C GLY A 6 9.84 4.59 -1.71
N GLY A 7 9.05 4.11 -2.63
CA GLY A 7 7.62 3.85 -2.70
C GLY A 7 6.59 4.54 -1.79
N ALA A 8 6.87 5.65 -1.15
CA ALA A 8 5.97 6.33 -0.22
C ALA A 8 5.44 7.65 -0.81
N PRO A 9 4.38 8.25 -0.24
CA PRO A 9 3.88 9.56 -0.64
C PRO A 9 4.78 10.68 -0.09
N VAL A 10 6.08 10.61 -0.41
CA VAL A 10 7.12 11.53 0.12
C VAL A 10 6.92 12.98 -0.29
N PHE A 11 6.07 13.24 -1.28
CA PHE A 11 5.69 14.58 -1.74
C PHE A 11 4.44 15.13 -1.05
N ASN A 12 3.86 14.39 -0.09
CA ASN A 12 2.67 14.84 0.61
C ASN A 12 2.96 16.10 1.46
N TYR A 13 2.25 17.17 1.17
CA TYR A 13 2.31 18.43 1.89
C TYR A 13 0.93 18.94 2.38
N LYS A 14 -0.17 18.25 1.99
CA LYS A 14 -1.53 18.64 2.42
C LYS A 14 -1.92 18.03 3.76
N TYR A 15 -1.75 16.72 3.90
CA TYR A 15 -2.26 15.97 5.05
C TYR A 15 -1.16 15.55 6.01
N GLN A 16 0.05 15.35 5.50
CA GLN A 16 1.20 14.93 6.28
C GLN A 16 2.41 15.80 5.89
N ASN A 17 3.30 16.06 6.82
CA ASN A 17 4.46 16.91 6.55
C ASN A 17 5.65 16.12 5.99
N PHE A 18 5.41 15.13 5.12
CA PHE A 18 6.49 14.36 4.49
C PHE A 18 7.37 15.22 3.60
N TYR A 19 6.81 16.22 2.94
CA TYR A 19 7.55 17.16 2.11
C TYR A 19 8.73 17.80 2.84
N GLU A 20 8.55 18.16 4.11
CA GLU A 20 9.60 18.81 4.89
C GLU A 20 10.73 17.84 5.23
N ARG A 21 10.39 16.60 5.64
CA ARG A 21 11.38 15.55 5.87
C ARG A 21 12.18 15.26 4.61
N THR A 22 11.51 15.19 3.46
CA THR A 22 12.12 14.99 2.15
C THR A 22 13.08 16.14 1.83
N ALA A 23 12.63 17.38 1.96
CA ALA A 23 13.44 18.56 1.68
C ALA A 23 14.70 18.63 2.59
N VAL A 24 14.54 18.44 3.89
CA VAL A 24 15.66 18.44 4.84
C VAL A 24 16.66 17.31 4.54
N THR A 25 16.16 16.12 4.20
CA THR A 25 17.05 15.00 3.85
C THR A 25 17.88 15.31 2.59
N ILE A 26 17.26 15.92 1.57
CA ILE A 26 17.97 16.37 0.35
C ILE A 26 19.03 17.41 0.68
N GLU A 27 18.72 18.39 1.51
CA GLU A 27 19.66 19.44 1.93
C GLU A 27 20.88 18.85 2.67
N ILE A 28 20.64 17.89 3.55
CA ILE A 28 21.72 17.15 4.21
C ILE A 28 22.56 16.38 3.19
N ALA A 29 21.91 15.69 2.26
CA ALA A 29 22.60 14.95 1.19
C ALA A 29 23.46 15.90 0.32
N GLN A 30 22.92 17.07 -0.05
CA GLN A 30 23.65 18.10 -0.80
C GLN A 30 24.88 18.61 -0.04
N LYS A 31 24.72 18.89 1.26
CA LYS A 31 25.83 19.33 2.12
C LYS A 31 26.97 18.32 2.18
N TYR A 32 26.65 17.03 2.12
CA TYR A 32 27.66 15.95 2.18
C TYR A 32 27.99 15.35 0.80
N ASN A 33 27.60 16.02 -0.29
CA ASN A 33 27.84 15.56 -1.67
C ASN A 33 27.38 14.12 -1.92
N LYS A 34 26.21 13.74 -1.36
CA LYS A 34 25.63 12.41 -1.56
C LYS A 34 24.53 12.46 -2.61
N PRO A 35 24.59 11.61 -3.65
CA PRO A 35 23.54 11.55 -4.64
C PRO A 35 22.22 11.05 -4.03
N VAL A 36 21.11 11.57 -4.56
CA VAL A 36 19.75 11.22 -4.14
C VAL A 36 18.98 10.70 -5.34
N ILE A 37 18.27 9.60 -5.16
CA ILE A 37 17.29 9.09 -6.13
C ILE A 37 15.97 8.79 -5.44
N PHE A 38 14.89 8.89 -6.23
CA PHE A 38 13.55 8.49 -5.82
C PHE A 38 13.08 7.33 -6.70
N SER A 39 12.63 6.26 -6.08
CA SER A 39 12.21 5.04 -6.76
C SER A 39 10.72 4.77 -6.54
N ALA A 40 9.94 4.82 -7.62
CA ALA A 40 8.51 4.47 -7.65
C ALA A 40 7.68 5.20 -6.59
N ILE A 41 7.93 6.50 -6.41
CA ILE A 41 7.17 7.31 -5.43
C ILE A 41 5.77 7.65 -5.94
N GLY A 42 4.85 7.95 -5.01
CA GLY A 42 3.54 8.52 -5.32
C GLY A 42 3.58 10.05 -5.32
N ILE A 43 2.90 10.69 -6.28
CA ILE A 43 2.77 12.15 -6.38
C ILE A 43 1.31 12.55 -6.27
N GLU A 44 0.91 13.00 -5.08
CA GLU A 44 -0.49 13.31 -4.81
C GLU A 44 -0.98 14.60 -5.46
N SER A 45 -0.17 15.66 -5.46
CA SER A 45 -0.57 16.97 -5.98
C SER A 45 0.60 17.87 -6.30
N TYR A 46 0.32 18.91 -7.10
CA TYR A 46 1.19 20.04 -7.33
C TYR A 46 0.36 21.33 -7.20
N ASP A 47 0.86 22.30 -6.45
CA ASP A 47 0.20 23.60 -6.27
C ASP A 47 1.25 24.71 -6.19
N GLU A 48 1.31 25.53 -7.21
CA GLU A 48 2.25 26.66 -7.32
C GLU A 48 2.09 27.70 -6.20
N LYS A 49 0.89 27.85 -5.67
CA LYS A 49 0.60 28.85 -4.62
C LYS A 49 0.99 28.35 -3.23
N SER A 50 1.20 27.05 -3.07
CA SER A 50 1.56 26.46 -1.79
C SER A 50 3.03 26.66 -1.46
N LYS A 51 3.33 27.38 -0.40
CA LYS A 51 4.70 27.54 0.12
C LYS A 51 5.37 26.20 0.43
N LYS A 52 4.59 25.21 0.89
CA LYS A 52 5.07 23.85 1.15
C LYS A 52 5.47 23.13 -0.14
N CYS A 53 4.67 23.27 -1.20
CA CYS A 53 4.98 22.73 -2.52
C CYS A 53 6.24 23.38 -3.10
N GLN A 54 6.38 24.70 -3.00
CA GLN A 54 7.55 25.43 -3.46
C GLN A 54 8.82 25.05 -2.68
N ARG A 55 8.70 24.86 -1.37
CA ARG A 55 9.79 24.37 -0.52
C ARG A 55 10.31 23.00 -0.98
N LEU A 56 9.38 22.08 -1.27
CA LEU A 56 9.72 20.77 -1.80
C LEU A 56 10.36 20.88 -3.19
N LYS A 57 9.74 21.66 -4.08
CA LYS A 57 10.23 21.87 -5.45
C LYS A 57 11.66 22.39 -5.47
N SER A 58 11.95 23.41 -4.64
CA SER A 58 13.30 23.95 -4.52
C SER A 58 14.32 22.89 -4.07
N ALA A 59 13.98 22.07 -3.08
CA ALA A 59 14.86 21.00 -2.63
C ALA A 59 15.09 19.94 -3.72
N LEU A 60 14.04 19.53 -4.44
CA LEU A 60 14.15 18.52 -5.49
C LEU A 60 15.06 18.94 -6.64
N ASN A 61 15.15 20.25 -6.92
CA ASN A 61 16.01 20.79 -7.98
C ASN A 61 17.49 21.03 -7.53
N SER A 62 17.87 20.48 -6.37
CA SER A 62 19.28 20.49 -5.91
C SER A 62 20.13 19.54 -6.77
N GLU A 63 21.39 19.90 -6.98
CA GLU A 63 22.34 19.13 -7.81
C GLU A 63 22.53 17.66 -7.36
N CYS A 64 22.33 17.38 -6.08
CA CYS A 64 22.44 16.02 -5.57
C CYS A 64 21.31 15.10 -6.02
N VAL A 65 20.13 15.62 -6.41
CA VAL A 65 19.02 14.83 -6.92
C VAL A 65 19.29 14.42 -8.35
N LYS A 66 19.41 13.13 -8.61
CA LYS A 66 19.82 12.60 -9.91
C LYS A 66 18.65 12.04 -10.72
N GLN A 67 17.72 11.38 -10.05
CA GLN A 67 16.60 10.73 -10.72
C GLN A 67 15.39 10.64 -9.79
N ILE A 68 14.21 10.82 -10.36
CA ILE A 68 12.93 10.59 -9.71
C ILE A 68 12.08 9.73 -10.63
N THR A 69 11.72 8.52 -10.18
CA THR A 69 10.70 7.72 -10.85
C THR A 69 9.42 7.72 -10.03
N THR A 70 8.29 7.85 -10.71
CA THR A 70 6.96 7.80 -10.11
C THR A 70 6.19 6.59 -10.61
N ARG A 71 5.31 6.06 -9.77
CA ARG A 71 4.33 5.02 -10.14
C ARG A 71 2.99 5.59 -10.60
N ASP A 72 2.81 6.89 -10.43
CA ASP A 72 1.62 7.65 -10.79
C ASP A 72 2.00 9.09 -11.15
N GLY A 73 1.08 9.84 -11.73
CA GLY A 73 1.18 11.30 -11.84
C GLY A 73 2.44 11.84 -12.54
N LEU A 74 2.93 11.23 -13.63
CA LEU A 74 4.12 11.71 -14.36
C LEU A 74 4.01 13.19 -14.74
N GLU A 75 2.86 13.64 -15.26
CA GLU A 75 2.61 15.04 -15.59
C GLU A 75 2.74 16.00 -14.39
N ARG A 76 2.42 15.50 -13.19
CA ARG A 76 2.62 16.24 -11.94
C ARG A 76 4.08 16.29 -11.54
N LEU A 77 4.83 15.22 -11.78
CA LEU A 77 6.28 15.19 -11.55
C LEU A 77 7.02 16.17 -12.44
N GLU A 78 6.61 16.29 -13.70
CA GLU A 78 7.18 17.26 -14.65
C GLU A 78 7.11 18.70 -14.13
N LYS A 79 6.04 19.07 -13.42
CA LYS A 79 5.88 20.40 -12.83
C LYS A 79 6.88 20.71 -11.70
N TYR A 80 7.42 19.67 -11.07
CA TYR A 80 8.48 19.81 -10.07
C TYR A 80 9.87 19.94 -10.68
N ASN A 81 10.08 19.49 -11.93
CA ASN A 81 11.38 19.43 -12.58
C ASN A 81 11.69 20.72 -13.32
N GLU A 82 12.48 21.61 -12.73
CA GLU A 82 12.91 22.85 -13.34
C GLU A 82 14.15 22.62 -14.22
N ASN A 83 14.11 23.14 -15.45
CA ASN A 83 15.24 23.08 -16.38
C ASN A 83 15.84 21.67 -16.56
N ASN A 84 15.03 20.61 -16.38
CA ASN A 84 15.48 19.23 -16.44
C ASN A 84 16.62 18.91 -15.45
N SER A 85 16.55 19.46 -14.24
CA SER A 85 17.59 19.31 -13.21
C SER A 85 17.81 17.86 -12.77
N PHE A 86 16.82 16.98 -12.93
CA PHE A 86 16.91 15.55 -12.65
C PHE A 86 16.21 14.71 -13.71
N LYS A 87 16.60 13.43 -13.84
CA LYS A 87 15.93 12.50 -14.74
C LYS A 87 14.58 12.09 -14.17
N ILE A 88 13.55 12.01 -15.02
CA ILE A 88 12.21 11.54 -14.63
C ILE A 88 11.84 10.27 -15.37
N GLY A 89 10.92 9.48 -14.78
CA GLY A 89 10.38 8.29 -15.42
C GLY A 89 9.12 7.77 -14.74
N LEU A 90 8.28 7.10 -15.51
CA LEU A 90 7.13 6.35 -15.02
C LEU A 90 7.52 4.88 -14.88
N VAL A 91 7.21 4.28 -13.75
CA VAL A 91 7.47 2.86 -13.46
C VAL A 91 6.26 2.24 -12.79
N SER A 92 6.16 0.91 -12.81
CA SER A 92 5.14 0.21 -12.04
C SER A 92 5.39 0.31 -10.53
N ASP A 93 4.33 0.19 -9.74
CA ASP A 93 4.48 0.04 -8.28
C ASP A 93 5.29 -1.24 -7.99
N PRO A 94 6.40 -1.19 -7.23
CA PRO A 94 7.23 -2.36 -6.94
C PRO A 94 6.46 -3.46 -6.19
N ALA A 95 5.34 -3.15 -5.56
CA ALA A 95 4.50 -4.15 -4.91
C ALA A 95 3.95 -5.22 -5.87
N VAL A 96 3.96 -4.99 -7.18
CA VAL A 96 3.59 -6.02 -8.19
C VAL A 96 4.57 -7.20 -8.21
N PHE A 97 5.79 -7.01 -7.69
CA PHE A 97 6.81 -8.07 -7.58
C PHE A 97 6.84 -8.73 -6.20
N SER A 98 5.95 -8.33 -5.30
CA SER A 98 5.95 -8.80 -3.91
C SER A 98 5.92 -10.32 -3.79
N ALA A 99 5.11 -11.00 -4.61
CA ALA A 99 5.05 -12.47 -4.59
C ALA A 99 6.39 -13.13 -4.93
N THR A 100 7.22 -12.49 -5.75
CA THR A 100 8.57 -12.99 -6.09
C THR A 100 9.57 -12.72 -4.96
N VAL A 101 9.51 -11.52 -4.38
CA VAL A 101 10.43 -11.10 -3.31
C VAL A 101 10.18 -11.90 -2.02
N PHE A 102 8.92 -12.15 -1.70
CA PHE A 102 8.50 -12.87 -0.49
C PHE A 102 8.13 -14.32 -0.74
N ASP A 103 8.64 -14.93 -1.80
CA ASP A 103 8.30 -16.30 -2.22
C ASP A 103 8.47 -17.35 -1.12
N ASN A 104 9.50 -17.22 -0.29
CA ASN A 104 9.77 -18.12 0.84
C ASN A 104 8.67 -18.12 1.91
N TYR A 105 7.82 -17.08 1.96
CA TYR A 105 6.71 -16.96 2.91
C TYR A 105 5.36 -17.36 2.32
N ILE A 106 5.31 -17.53 1.01
CA ILE A 106 4.14 -17.98 0.27
C ILE A 106 4.29 -19.50 0.09
N GLY A 107 3.68 -20.31 0.91
CA GLY A 107 3.79 -21.78 0.97
C GLY A 107 4.25 -22.48 -0.33
N GLN A 108 5.16 -23.44 -0.19
CA GLN A 108 5.92 -24.08 -1.27
C GLN A 108 5.09 -25.05 -2.13
N GLU A 109 4.19 -24.57 -2.95
CA GLU A 109 3.66 -25.39 -4.05
C GLU A 109 3.96 -24.72 -5.37
N VAL A 110 5.01 -25.19 -6.02
CA VAL A 110 5.46 -24.70 -7.33
C VAL A 110 4.64 -25.36 -8.43
N ILE A 111 3.97 -24.57 -9.25
CA ILE A 111 3.44 -25.05 -10.53
C ILE A 111 4.33 -24.60 -11.67
N THR A 112 4.80 -25.59 -12.39
CA THR A 112 5.68 -25.48 -13.55
C THR A 112 5.10 -24.63 -14.65
N LYS A 113 5.93 -23.77 -15.18
CA LYS A 113 5.70 -22.80 -16.24
C LYS A 113 5.52 -23.37 -17.63
N LYS A 114 4.80 -22.58 -18.42
CA LYS A 114 4.85 -22.67 -19.91
C LYS A 114 5.15 -21.32 -20.53
N PHE A 115 5.84 -20.45 -20.19
CA PHE A 115 6.28 -19.21 -20.87
C PHE A 115 7.09 -18.32 -19.93
N GLY A 116 8.31 -18.62 -19.68
CA GLY A 116 9.40 -17.68 -19.32
C GLY A 116 9.18 -16.55 -18.31
N ILE A 117 8.00 -16.34 -17.80
CA ILE A 117 7.57 -15.16 -17.04
C ILE A 117 7.04 -15.64 -15.69
N ILE A 118 7.52 -15.06 -14.62
CA ILE A 118 7.18 -15.16 -13.18
C ILE A 118 6.40 -16.44 -12.75
N PRO A 119 6.93 -17.25 -11.83
CA PRO A 119 6.25 -18.44 -11.32
C PRO A 119 4.98 -18.07 -10.56
N VAL A 120 3.85 -18.47 -11.11
CA VAL A 120 2.56 -18.37 -10.44
C VAL A 120 2.36 -19.62 -9.60
N LYS A 121 2.27 -19.48 -8.28
CA LYS A 121 1.89 -20.59 -7.40
C LYS A 121 0.38 -20.79 -7.46
N LYS A 122 -0.08 -21.93 -7.96
CA LYS A 122 -1.48 -22.31 -7.83
C LYS A 122 -1.74 -22.85 -6.42
N LYS A 123 -2.70 -22.26 -5.74
CA LYS A 123 -3.20 -22.78 -4.48
C LYS A 123 -3.94 -24.09 -4.75
N VAL A 124 -3.51 -25.19 -4.14
CA VAL A 124 -4.27 -26.45 -4.20
C VAL A 124 -5.55 -26.27 -3.37
N ILE A 125 -6.66 -26.22 -4.05
CA ILE A 125 -7.97 -26.19 -3.39
C ILE A 125 -8.23 -27.59 -2.85
N LYS A 126 -8.12 -27.76 -1.54
CA LYS A 126 -8.56 -29.01 -0.87
C LYS A 126 -10.07 -29.12 -1.07
N LYS A 127 -10.52 -30.14 -1.78
CA LYS A 127 -11.96 -30.43 -1.98
C LYS A 127 -12.65 -30.46 -0.60
N GLY A 128 -13.74 -29.71 -0.45
CA GLY A 128 -14.56 -29.67 0.75
C GLY A 128 -14.30 -28.54 1.74
N LYS A 129 -13.25 -27.72 1.58
CA LYS A 129 -13.00 -26.55 2.43
C LYS A 129 -13.72 -25.32 1.86
N LYS A 130 -14.47 -24.59 2.72
CA LYS A 130 -15.03 -23.28 2.35
C LYS A 130 -13.91 -22.35 1.87
N LYS A 131 -14.17 -21.60 0.80
CA LYS A 131 -13.27 -20.53 0.38
C LYS A 131 -13.16 -19.48 1.47
N LYS A 132 -11.96 -18.94 1.68
CA LYS A 132 -11.69 -17.95 2.72
C LYS A 132 -11.39 -16.59 2.08
N ILE A 133 -12.10 -15.57 2.52
CA ILE A 133 -11.94 -14.18 2.08
C ILE A 133 -11.21 -13.38 3.15
N GLY A 134 -10.12 -12.72 2.77
CA GLY A 134 -9.45 -11.72 3.59
C GLY A 134 -10.13 -10.35 3.42
N ILE A 135 -10.66 -9.78 4.50
CA ILE A 135 -11.31 -8.47 4.48
C ILE A 135 -10.37 -7.48 5.14
N PHE A 136 -9.78 -6.57 4.34
CA PHE A 136 -8.87 -5.54 4.84
C PHE A 136 -9.65 -4.34 5.38
N VAL A 137 -9.83 -4.34 6.68
CA VAL A 137 -10.59 -3.32 7.40
C VAL A 137 -9.78 -2.03 7.53
N ILE A 138 -10.44 -0.90 7.27
CA ILE A 138 -9.92 0.44 7.57
C ILE A 138 -10.92 1.20 8.45
N ARG A 139 -10.39 2.08 9.30
CA ARG A 139 -11.19 2.99 10.14
C ARG A 139 -11.88 4.09 9.32
N ALA A 140 -12.86 4.77 9.91
CA ALA A 140 -13.61 5.86 9.27
C ALA A 140 -12.71 6.91 8.59
N ASN A 141 -11.70 7.43 9.30
CA ASN A 141 -10.78 8.44 8.75
C ASN A 141 -9.99 7.97 7.52
N GLY A 142 -9.92 6.67 7.25
CA GLY A 142 -9.28 6.15 6.04
C GLY A 142 -10.10 6.36 4.77
N PHE A 143 -11.37 6.73 4.88
CA PHE A 143 -12.24 7.04 3.75
C PHE A 143 -12.24 8.53 3.38
N VAL A 144 -11.81 9.41 4.29
CA VAL A 144 -11.78 10.88 4.09
C VAL A 144 -10.87 11.26 2.91
N ASP A 145 -9.77 10.53 2.70
CA ASP A 145 -8.87 10.75 1.57
C ASP A 145 -9.57 10.59 0.20
N ASN A 146 -10.69 9.88 0.18
CA ASN A 146 -11.54 9.68 -1.00
C ASN A 146 -12.83 10.53 -0.95
N HIS A 147 -12.85 11.57 -0.13
CA HIS A 147 -14.02 12.47 0.06
C HIS A 147 -15.27 11.76 0.59
N VAL A 148 -15.10 10.66 1.30
CA VAL A 148 -16.19 9.95 2.00
C VAL A 148 -16.02 10.19 3.49
N ASP A 149 -16.94 10.96 4.05
CA ASP A 149 -16.94 11.32 5.48
C ASP A 149 -17.84 10.37 6.26
N PHE A 150 -17.27 9.26 6.69
CA PHE A 150 -17.95 8.30 7.54
C PHE A 150 -17.76 8.62 9.02
N THR A 151 -18.84 8.50 9.81
CA THR A 151 -18.68 8.32 11.25
C THR A 151 -18.08 6.95 11.56
N ARG A 152 -17.62 6.77 12.77
CA ARG A 152 -17.07 5.48 13.22
C ARG A 152 -18.10 4.35 13.13
N GLU A 153 -19.35 4.66 13.45
CA GLU A 153 -20.48 3.75 13.40
C GLU A 153 -20.84 3.38 11.95
N GLN A 154 -20.86 4.35 11.05
CA GLN A 154 -21.11 4.10 9.62
C GLN A 154 -20.02 3.22 9.00
N ALA A 155 -18.76 3.46 9.36
CA ALA A 155 -17.67 2.58 8.94
C ALA A 155 -17.83 1.17 9.51
N ALA A 156 -18.29 1.03 10.77
CA ALA A 156 -18.56 -0.28 11.35
C ALA A 156 -19.70 -1.00 10.62
N GLU A 157 -20.80 -0.30 10.34
CA GLU A 157 -21.94 -0.85 9.60
C GLU A 157 -21.54 -1.33 8.20
N LEU A 158 -20.71 -0.56 7.48
CA LEU A 158 -20.16 -0.99 6.20
C LEU A 158 -19.47 -2.36 6.32
N TRP A 159 -18.56 -2.50 7.28
CA TRP A 159 -17.78 -3.75 7.42
C TRP A 159 -18.64 -4.91 7.90
N LEU A 160 -19.64 -4.68 8.74
CA LEU A 160 -20.60 -5.70 9.14
C LEU A 160 -21.41 -6.20 7.95
N ASN A 161 -21.88 -5.30 7.09
CA ASN A 161 -22.59 -5.65 5.85
C ASN A 161 -21.71 -6.44 4.88
N VAL A 162 -20.41 -6.11 4.77
CA VAL A 162 -19.44 -6.90 4.00
C VAL A 162 -19.29 -8.31 4.58
N ILE A 163 -19.14 -8.44 5.91
CA ILE A 163 -19.04 -9.72 6.59
C ILE A 163 -20.29 -10.57 6.32
N GLU A 164 -21.47 -9.99 6.45
CA GLU A 164 -22.74 -10.68 6.21
C GLU A 164 -22.85 -11.16 4.76
N THR A 165 -22.49 -10.30 3.81
CA THR A 165 -22.48 -10.63 2.38
C THR A 165 -21.57 -11.82 2.09
N VAL A 166 -20.37 -11.86 2.69
CA VAL A 166 -19.42 -12.96 2.54
C VAL A 166 -19.98 -14.26 3.13
N LYS A 167 -20.59 -14.18 4.31
CA LYS A 167 -21.23 -15.33 4.98
C LYS A 167 -22.41 -15.88 4.18
N ASN A 168 -23.28 -15.02 3.66
CA ASN A 168 -24.45 -15.38 2.87
C ASN A 168 -24.06 -16.10 1.56
N ARG A 169 -22.85 -15.82 1.04
CA ARG A 169 -22.27 -16.56 -0.11
C ARG A 169 -21.56 -17.84 0.29
N ASN A 170 -21.73 -18.30 1.53
CA ASN A 170 -21.12 -19.51 2.07
C ASN A 170 -19.58 -19.50 2.06
N TYR A 171 -18.95 -18.34 2.17
CA TYR A 171 -17.51 -18.20 2.33
C TYR A 171 -17.14 -18.08 3.82
N ASP A 172 -15.93 -18.51 4.15
CA ASP A 172 -15.27 -18.18 5.40
C ASP A 172 -14.54 -16.83 5.27
N TYR A 173 -14.28 -16.14 6.37
CA TYR A 173 -13.59 -14.85 6.34
C TYR A 173 -12.58 -14.69 7.47
N GLU A 174 -11.64 -13.80 7.28
CA GLU A 174 -10.82 -13.18 8.32
C GLU A 174 -10.80 -11.67 8.09
N LEU A 175 -10.94 -10.91 9.18
CA LEU A 175 -10.70 -9.47 9.19
C LEU A 175 -9.22 -9.24 9.44
N ILE A 176 -8.61 -8.41 8.63
CA ILE A 176 -7.18 -8.15 8.65
C ILE A 176 -6.94 -6.66 8.39
N THR A 177 -5.79 -6.13 8.80
CA THR A 177 -5.35 -4.78 8.48
C THR A 177 -4.07 -4.82 7.64
N SER A 178 -3.61 -3.67 7.18
CA SER A 178 -2.29 -3.52 6.55
C SER A 178 -1.19 -3.12 7.56
N GLY A 179 -1.41 -3.35 8.86
CA GLY A 179 -0.45 -3.05 9.92
C GLY A 179 -0.53 -1.63 10.49
N HIS A 180 -1.50 -0.80 10.07
CA HIS A 180 -1.68 0.51 10.65
C HIS A 180 -2.39 0.41 12.01
N PHE A 181 -1.76 0.92 13.08
CA PHE A 181 -2.26 0.80 14.46
C PHE A 181 -3.71 1.33 14.63
N GLY A 182 -4.09 2.40 13.95
CA GLY A 182 -5.46 2.93 14.02
C GLY A 182 -6.51 2.02 13.38
N ASP A 183 -6.13 1.22 12.38
CA ASP A 183 -7.02 0.23 11.77
C ASP A 183 -7.12 -1.00 12.70
N GLU A 184 -6.04 -1.37 13.40
CA GLU A 184 -6.08 -2.42 14.44
C GLU A 184 -6.94 -1.99 15.63
N ALA A 185 -6.84 -0.73 16.07
CA ALA A 185 -7.71 -0.18 17.10
C ALA A 185 -9.20 -0.15 16.67
N PHE A 186 -9.46 0.05 15.38
CA PHE A 186 -10.81 -0.03 14.85
C PHE A 186 -11.31 -1.49 14.78
N LEU A 187 -10.44 -2.44 14.49
CA LEU A 187 -10.76 -3.86 14.54
C LEU A 187 -11.14 -4.30 15.97
N ASP A 188 -10.39 -3.85 16.99
CA ASP A 188 -10.74 -4.04 18.41
C ASP A 188 -12.10 -3.39 18.77
N TYR A 189 -12.38 -2.22 18.21
CA TYR A 189 -13.69 -1.59 18.36
C TYR A 189 -14.84 -2.42 17.81
N LEU A 190 -14.65 -3.06 16.65
CA LEU A 190 -15.67 -3.97 16.08
C LEU A 190 -15.92 -5.19 16.98
N ILE A 191 -14.87 -5.74 17.56
CA ILE A 191 -14.98 -6.86 18.53
C ILE A 191 -15.81 -6.45 19.74
N ARG A 192 -15.47 -5.34 20.37
CA ARG A 192 -16.07 -4.90 21.64
C ARG A 192 -17.51 -4.41 21.51
N ASN A 193 -17.84 -3.74 20.40
CA ASN A 193 -19.14 -3.05 20.29
C ASN A 193 -20.13 -3.77 19.37
N TYR A 194 -19.65 -4.67 18.52
CA TYR A 194 -20.48 -5.36 17.52
C TYR A 194 -20.35 -6.88 17.58
N ASN A 195 -19.72 -7.41 18.62
CA ASN A 195 -19.55 -8.85 18.85
C ASN A 195 -18.91 -9.58 17.65
N VAL A 196 -17.99 -8.93 16.93
CA VAL A 196 -17.20 -9.60 15.90
C VAL A 196 -16.31 -10.65 16.59
N PRO A 197 -16.31 -11.92 16.13
CA PRO A 197 -15.53 -12.97 16.78
C PRO A 197 -14.03 -12.68 16.69
N VAL A 198 -13.34 -12.66 17.83
CA VAL A 198 -11.90 -12.36 17.91
C VAL A 198 -11.06 -13.34 17.10
N GLU A 199 -11.47 -14.61 17.02
CA GLU A 199 -10.79 -15.65 16.22
C GLU A 199 -10.87 -15.42 14.70
N LYS A 200 -11.75 -14.50 14.27
CA LYS A 200 -11.83 -14.03 12.89
C LYS A 200 -10.97 -12.79 12.61
N CYS A 201 -10.30 -12.25 13.62
CA CYS A 201 -9.53 -11.03 13.55
C CYS A 201 -8.02 -11.33 13.55
N VAL A 202 -7.27 -10.68 12.68
CA VAL A 202 -5.83 -10.85 12.55
C VAL A 202 -5.15 -9.54 12.92
N PHE A 203 -4.37 -9.57 13.99
CA PHE A 203 -3.63 -8.46 14.54
C PHE A 203 -2.11 -8.59 14.29
N ASN A 204 -1.36 -7.51 14.55
CA ASN A 204 0.10 -7.48 14.47
C ASN A 204 0.66 -7.82 13.08
N ILE A 205 -0.02 -7.36 12.03
CA ILE A 205 0.42 -7.49 10.63
C ILE A 205 1.34 -6.32 10.25
N ASN A 206 2.41 -6.13 10.99
CA ASN A 206 3.37 -5.04 10.79
C ASN A 206 4.67 -5.49 10.11
N MET A 207 4.81 -6.80 9.84
CA MET A 207 5.93 -7.39 9.12
C MET A 207 5.45 -7.94 7.78
N PRO A 208 6.11 -7.61 6.66
CA PRO A 208 5.72 -8.09 5.33
C PRO A 208 5.56 -9.62 5.27
N GLU A 209 6.50 -10.36 5.86
CA GLU A 209 6.51 -11.82 5.89
C GLU A 209 5.21 -12.38 6.51
N THR A 210 4.77 -11.77 7.61
CA THR A 210 3.52 -12.17 8.28
C THR A 210 2.32 -11.89 7.38
N LEU A 211 2.29 -10.72 6.73
CA LEU A 211 1.23 -10.36 5.80
C LEU A 211 1.15 -11.35 4.64
N PHE A 212 2.27 -11.64 3.96
CA PHE A 212 2.30 -12.58 2.84
C PHE A 212 1.90 -14.00 3.23
N SER A 213 2.40 -14.49 4.37
CA SER A 213 2.01 -15.79 4.91
C SER A 213 0.52 -15.90 5.21
N LYS A 214 -0.11 -14.81 5.63
CA LYS A 214 -1.57 -14.75 5.85
C LYS A 214 -2.32 -14.66 4.53
N MET A 215 -1.95 -13.74 3.65
CA MET A 215 -2.61 -13.55 2.37
C MET A 215 -2.60 -14.82 1.51
N ALA A 216 -1.53 -15.62 1.57
CA ALA A 216 -1.45 -16.90 0.87
C ALA A 216 -2.55 -17.91 1.24
N LYS A 217 -3.27 -17.68 2.34
CA LYS A 217 -4.37 -18.55 2.79
C LYS A 217 -5.74 -18.11 2.28
N TYR A 218 -5.84 -16.94 1.65
CA TYR A 218 -7.09 -16.41 1.14
C TYR A 218 -7.35 -16.84 -0.29
N ASP A 219 -8.60 -17.06 -0.62
CA ASP A 219 -9.09 -17.37 -1.95
C ASP A 219 -9.59 -16.10 -2.68
N GLY A 220 -9.74 -15.01 -1.93
CA GLY A 220 -10.08 -13.68 -2.42
C GLY A 220 -9.83 -12.63 -1.34
N VAL A 221 -9.74 -11.38 -1.76
CA VAL A 221 -9.50 -10.23 -0.87
C VAL A 221 -10.53 -9.15 -1.16
N ILE A 222 -11.02 -8.51 -0.11
CA ILE A 222 -11.82 -7.28 -0.18
C ILE A 222 -11.03 -6.19 0.51
N SER A 223 -10.76 -5.06 -0.18
CA SER A 223 -9.93 -3.99 0.36
C SER A 223 -10.28 -2.62 -0.21
N CYS A 224 -10.39 -1.64 0.68
CA CYS A 224 -10.43 -0.21 0.31
C CYS A 224 -9.03 0.43 0.26
N ARG A 225 -7.96 -0.33 0.50
CA ARG A 225 -6.58 0.14 0.38
C ARG A 225 -5.91 -0.42 -0.87
N LEU A 226 -5.12 0.42 -1.53
CA LEU A 226 -4.45 0.08 -2.77
C LEU A 226 -3.47 -1.10 -2.63
N HIS A 227 -2.59 -1.08 -1.64
CA HIS A 227 -1.51 -2.08 -1.54
C HIS A 227 -1.99 -3.51 -1.30
N PRO A 228 -3.00 -3.81 -0.45
CA PRO A 228 -3.55 -5.16 -0.37
C PRO A 228 -4.05 -5.69 -1.72
N SER A 229 -4.65 -4.81 -2.55
CA SER A 229 -5.10 -5.20 -3.91
C SER A 229 -3.92 -5.49 -4.84
N ILE A 230 -2.87 -4.64 -4.84
CA ILE A 230 -1.65 -4.86 -5.65
C ILE A 230 -0.93 -6.15 -5.23
N ILE A 231 -0.80 -6.38 -3.92
CA ILE A 231 -0.18 -7.59 -3.37
C ILE A 231 -1.02 -8.82 -3.76
N SER A 232 -2.34 -8.74 -3.63
CA SER A 232 -3.24 -9.81 -4.07
C SER A 232 -3.03 -10.14 -5.55
N PHE A 233 -2.96 -9.12 -6.40
CA PHE A 233 -2.66 -9.28 -7.82
C PHE A 233 -1.32 -10.02 -8.03
N SER A 234 -0.26 -9.61 -7.33
CA SER A 234 1.05 -10.27 -7.43
C SER A 234 1.02 -11.75 -7.03
N MET A 235 0.09 -12.12 -6.14
CA MET A 235 -0.11 -13.48 -5.63
C MET A 235 -1.16 -14.27 -6.42
N ASN A 236 -1.74 -13.73 -7.49
CA ASN A 236 -2.90 -14.28 -8.20
C ASN A 236 -4.11 -14.56 -7.29
N ILE A 237 -4.36 -13.70 -6.34
CA ILE A 237 -5.54 -13.74 -5.49
C ILE A 237 -6.51 -12.69 -6.02
N PRO A 238 -7.75 -13.05 -6.40
CA PRO A 238 -8.76 -12.08 -6.79
C PRO A 238 -8.98 -11.04 -5.70
N ALA A 239 -9.02 -9.76 -6.07
CA ALA A 239 -9.26 -8.64 -5.15
C ALA A 239 -10.36 -7.71 -5.68
N VAL A 240 -11.14 -7.16 -4.75
CA VAL A 240 -12.20 -6.16 -4.98
C VAL A 240 -11.98 -5.00 -4.03
#